data_7878f2725bb91429392bfd8f2fa89fc5
#
_entry.id   7878f2725bb91429392bfd8f2fa89fc5
#
_cell.length_a   1.000
_cell.length_b   1.000
_cell.length_c   1.000
_cell.angle_alpha   90.00
_cell.angle_beta   90.00
_cell.angle_gamma   90.00
#
_symmetry.space_group_name_H-M   'P 1'
#
loop_
_entity.id
_entity.type
_entity.pdbx_description
1 polymer ?
#
loop_
_entity_poly.entity_id
_entity_poly.type
_entity_poly.pdbx_seq_one_letter_code
_entity_poly.pdbx_strand_id
1 'polypeptide(L)'
;MKTIIRQWHTQKLAASLLILAATNAAWAGCKDEWICVDEISADGNVELRARNLRNYPITFTLSIRDSSRPQTITRTLAPRQSEQVMRIDSPDATPGGGYRISYEWTVGDKDAVHDDDHLYSLPYSSGKSYRVLQGYGSRFSHTGLEEFAVDIDMPAGTPVHAARAGVVARLEESHSKGCWEDGCGKFANYIVILHSDGTTGEYYHLKRDGAIVSVGDSVSQGQKIGYSGNTGHTTMPHLHFAVYRATDWGNTQSIPVRFRSADGIISRPRRGGRYQAL
;
A
#
# COMPACT_ATOMS: atom_id res chain seq x y z
N MET A 1 -23.37 -45.55 -70.68
CA MET A 1 -23.92 -44.77 -69.55
C MET A 1 -23.63 -45.56 -68.28
N LYS A 2 -22.65 -45.08 -67.46
CA LYS A 2 -22.31 -45.71 -66.18
C LYS A 2 -22.66 -44.72 -65.07
N THR A 3 -23.67 -45.10 -64.27
CA THR A 3 -24.14 -44.31 -63.10
C THR A 3 -23.25 -44.59 -61.91
N ILE A 4 -22.58 -43.50 -61.35
CA ILE A 4 -21.76 -43.61 -60.19
C ILE A 4 -22.62 -43.21 -58.99
N ILE A 5 -22.84 -44.16 -58.07
CA ILE A 5 -23.49 -43.89 -56.77
C ILE A 5 -22.43 -43.42 -55.78
N ARG A 6 -22.53 -42.18 -55.25
CA ARG A 6 -21.71 -41.69 -54.17
C ARG A 6 -22.37 -42.08 -52.83
N GLN A 7 -21.63 -42.86 -52.02
CA GLN A 7 -21.95 -43.09 -50.62
C GLN A 7 -21.53 -41.95 -49.77
N TRP A 8 -22.43 -41.38 -48.99
CA TRP A 8 -22.16 -40.35 -47.95
C TRP A 8 -21.90 -41.09 -46.65
N HIS A 9 -20.66 -40.87 -46.10
CA HIS A 9 -20.32 -41.29 -44.76
C HIS A 9 -20.71 -40.17 -43.79
N THR A 10 -21.69 -40.42 -42.94
CA THR A 10 -22.02 -39.52 -41.82
C THR A 10 -21.07 -39.80 -40.68
N GLN A 11 -20.13 -38.87 -40.44
CA GLN A 11 -19.34 -38.86 -39.22
C GLN A 11 -20.19 -38.27 -38.10
N LYS A 12 -20.45 -39.06 -37.06
CA LYS A 12 -21.03 -38.58 -35.81
C LYS A 12 -19.95 -37.86 -34.98
N LEU A 13 -20.03 -36.55 -34.91
CA LEU A 13 -19.25 -35.75 -33.96
C LEU A 13 -19.82 -35.98 -32.55
N ALA A 14 -19.07 -36.66 -31.70
CA ALA A 14 -19.33 -36.73 -30.27
C ALA A 14 -18.97 -35.39 -29.64
N ALA A 15 -19.97 -34.58 -29.27
CA ALA A 15 -19.78 -33.39 -28.50
C ALA A 15 -19.53 -33.78 -27.03
N SER A 16 -18.29 -33.68 -26.58
CA SER A 16 -17.94 -33.81 -25.15
C SER A 16 -18.43 -32.56 -24.43
N LEU A 17 -19.51 -32.67 -23.66
CA LEU A 17 -19.93 -31.63 -22.72
C LEU A 17 -18.89 -31.56 -21.61
N LEU A 18 -18.05 -30.53 -21.64
CA LEU A 18 -17.30 -30.10 -20.46
C LEU A 18 -18.31 -29.48 -19.48
N ILE A 19 -18.69 -30.24 -18.46
CA ILE A 19 -19.40 -29.68 -17.30
C ILE A 19 -18.39 -28.84 -16.52
N LEU A 20 -18.39 -27.52 -16.74
CA LEU A 20 -17.76 -26.58 -15.80
C LEU A 20 -18.58 -26.67 -14.51
N ALA A 21 -18.02 -27.30 -13.49
CA ALA A 21 -18.52 -27.19 -12.13
C ALA A 21 -18.42 -25.70 -11.73
N ALA A 22 -19.56 -25.03 -11.72
CA ALA A 22 -19.65 -23.68 -11.13
C ALA A 22 -19.41 -23.81 -9.63
N THR A 23 -18.22 -23.54 -9.17
CA THR A 23 -17.94 -23.39 -7.74
C THR A 23 -18.70 -22.14 -7.28
N ASN A 24 -19.69 -22.34 -6.42
CA ASN A 24 -20.38 -21.25 -5.75
C ASN A 24 -19.38 -20.58 -4.80
N ALA A 25 -18.64 -19.59 -5.27
CA ALA A 25 -17.84 -18.73 -4.44
C ALA A 25 -18.79 -17.77 -3.70
N ALA A 26 -19.00 -17.98 -2.42
CA ALA A 26 -19.60 -16.98 -1.56
C ALA A 26 -18.55 -15.87 -1.38
N TRP A 27 -18.89 -14.65 -1.74
CA TRP A 27 -17.98 -13.51 -1.70
C TRP A 27 -17.86 -13.00 -0.27
N ALA A 28 -16.75 -13.22 0.40
CA ALA A 28 -16.33 -12.35 1.50
C ALA A 28 -15.89 -11.03 0.85
N GLY A 29 -16.49 -9.91 1.24
CA GLY A 29 -16.36 -8.65 0.51
C GLY A 29 -14.92 -8.20 0.28
N CYS A 30 -14.68 -7.53 -0.85
CA CYS A 30 -13.44 -6.85 -1.12
C CYS A 30 -13.35 -5.58 -0.27
N LYS A 31 -12.25 -5.35 0.43
CA LYS A 31 -12.00 -4.13 1.18
C LYS A 31 -11.39 -3.08 0.25
N ASP A 32 -12.06 -1.96 0.08
CA ASP A 32 -11.61 -0.78 -0.67
C ASP A 32 -11.16 -1.10 -2.13
N GLU A 33 -11.69 -2.16 -2.74
CA GLU A 33 -11.29 -2.63 -4.08
C GLU A 33 -9.77 -2.93 -4.23
N TRP A 34 -9.10 -3.22 -3.12
CA TRP A 34 -7.65 -3.48 -3.08
C TRP A 34 -7.34 -4.95 -2.91
N ILE A 35 -7.98 -5.57 -1.95
CA ILE A 35 -7.81 -6.97 -1.63
C ILE A 35 -9.18 -7.61 -1.38
N CYS A 36 -9.36 -8.83 -1.89
CA CYS A 36 -10.53 -9.65 -1.61
C CYS A 36 -10.09 -10.90 -0.84
N VAL A 37 -10.93 -11.35 0.09
CA VAL A 37 -10.81 -12.66 0.73
C VAL A 37 -12.07 -13.44 0.39
N ASP A 38 -11.92 -14.44 -0.46
CA ASP A 38 -13.02 -15.31 -0.92
C ASP A 38 -13.07 -16.57 -0.05
N GLU A 39 -14.27 -16.99 0.30
CA GLU A 39 -14.55 -18.24 1.01
C GLU A 39 -15.00 -19.28 -0.01
N ILE A 40 -14.30 -20.39 -0.08
CA ILE A 40 -14.55 -21.46 -1.06
C ILE A 40 -14.83 -22.76 -0.31
N SER A 41 -16.00 -23.37 -0.52
CA SER A 41 -16.28 -24.72 -0.02
C SER A 41 -15.45 -25.75 -0.78
N ALA A 42 -14.68 -26.57 -0.08
CA ALA A 42 -13.87 -27.63 -0.64
C ALA A 42 -13.89 -28.85 0.30
N ASP A 43 -14.44 -29.98 -0.16
CA ASP A 43 -14.41 -31.27 0.54
C ASP A 43 -14.81 -31.23 2.03
N GLY A 44 -15.88 -30.49 2.36
CA GLY A 44 -16.38 -30.37 3.74
C GLY A 44 -15.59 -29.38 4.61
N ASN A 45 -14.70 -28.59 4.03
CA ASN A 45 -13.92 -27.54 4.67
C ASN A 45 -14.17 -26.21 3.97
N VAL A 46 -13.68 -25.10 4.55
CA VAL A 46 -13.67 -23.80 3.92
C VAL A 46 -12.23 -23.36 3.66
N GLU A 47 -11.92 -23.10 2.42
CA GLU A 47 -10.65 -22.48 2.01
C GLU A 47 -10.82 -20.99 1.90
N LEU A 48 -9.87 -20.22 2.48
CA LEU A 48 -9.79 -18.78 2.32
C LEU A 48 -8.74 -18.45 1.25
N ARG A 49 -9.19 -17.77 0.22
CA ARG A 49 -8.35 -17.32 -0.89
C ARG A 49 -8.27 -15.80 -0.89
N ALA A 50 -7.06 -15.26 -0.70
CA ALA A 50 -6.82 -13.83 -0.83
C ALA A 50 -6.41 -13.47 -2.27
N ARG A 51 -6.92 -12.34 -2.77
CA ARG A 51 -6.60 -11.82 -4.12
C ARG A 51 -6.19 -10.36 -4.04
N ASN A 52 -4.99 -10.05 -4.52
CA ASN A 52 -4.53 -8.69 -4.73
C ASN A 52 -5.09 -8.14 -6.05
N LEU A 53 -5.89 -7.08 -6.00
CA LEU A 53 -6.52 -6.45 -7.17
C LEU A 53 -5.66 -5.35 -7.80
N ARG A 54 -4.44 -5.12 -7.31
CA ARG A 54 -3.56 -4.03 -7.74
C ARG A 54 -2.32 -4.54 -8.49
N ASN A 55 -1.62 -3.60 -9.14
CA ASN A 55 -0.41 -3.89 -9.92
C ASN A 55 0.88 -3.73 -9.08
N TYR A 56 0.77 -3.73 -7.76
CA TYR A 56 1.88 -3.63 -6.81
C TYR A 56 1.64 -4.54 -5.59
N PRO A 57 2.70 -4.89 -4.84
CA PRO A 57 2.57 -5.77 -3.69
C PRO A 57 1.71 -5.15 -2.59
N ILE A 58 0.91 -5.98 -1.95
CA ILE A 58 0.08 -5.64 -0.79
C ILE A 58 0.40 -6.62 0.33
N THR A 59 0.79 -6.09 1.47
CA THR A 59 0.86 -6.86 2.73
C THR A 59 -0.47 -6.80 3.44
N PHE A 60 -1.00 -7.95 3.83
CA PHE A 60 -2.24 -8.02 4.60
C PHE A 60 -2.10 -8.96 5.79
N THR A 61 -2.86 -8.68 6.83
CA THR A 61 -3.03 -9.55 7.99
C THR A 61 -4.47 -10.02 8.04
N LEU A 62 -4.66 -11.32 8.07
CA LEU A 62 -5.95 -12.01 8.16
C LEU A 62 -6.06 -12.68 9.52
N SER A 63 -7.19 -12.47 10.21
CA SER A 63 -7.53 -13.18 11.43
C SER A 63 -8.88 -13.87 11.31
N ILE A 64 -8.93 -15.11 11.77
CA ILE A 64 -10.14 -15.90 11.91
C ILE A 64 -10.40 -16.12 13.39
N ARG A 65 -11.66 -15.91 13.80
CA ARG A 65 -12.18 -16.30 15.11
C ARG A 65 -13.32 -17.29 14.90
N ASP A 66 -13.13 -18.49 15.38
CA ASP A 66 -14.16 -19.51 15.60
C ASP A 66 -14.37 -19.75 17.10
N SER A 67 -14.95 -20.88 17.49
CA SER A 67 -15.11 -21.32 18.88
C SER A 67 -13.78 -21.73 19.54
N SER A 68 -12.70 -21.88 18.78
CA SER A 68 -11.36 -22.24 19.22
C SER A 68 -10.46 -21.00 19.44
N ARG A 69 -9.16 -21.13 19.18
CA ARG A 69 -8.21 -20.02 19.27
C ARG A 69 -8.21 -19.18 18.00
N PRO A 70 -8.09 -17.84 18.12
CA PRO A 70 -7.92 -17.01 16.93
C PRO A 70 -6.67 -17.43 16.16
N GLN A 71 -6.80 -17.58 14.85
CA GLN A 71 -5.68 -17.83 13.95
C GLN A 71 -5.40 -16.55 13.16
N THR A 72 -4.14 -16.18 13.08
CA THR A 72 -3.72 -14.95 12.38
C THR A 72 -2.53 -15.24 11.49
N ILE A 73 -2.57 -14.73 10.28
CA ILE A 73 -1.46 -14.75 9.33
C ILE A 73 -1.21 -13.36 8.78
N THR A 74 0.06 -13.08 8.48
CA THR A 74 0.47 -11.91 7.70
C THR A 74 1.22 -12.38 6.46
N ARG A 75 0.82 -11.90 5.28
CA ARG A 75 1.38 -12.27 3.97
C ARG A 75 1.50 -11.04 3.09
N THR A 76 2.49 -11.07 2.20
CA THR A 76 2.54 -10.18 1.04
C THR A 76 2.05 -10.93 -0.19
N LEU A 77 1.07 -10.37 -0.89
CA LEU A 77 0.63 -10.84 -2.21
C LEU A 77 1.31 -10.00 -3.28
N ALA A 78 1.97 -10.68 -4.21
CA ALA A 78 2.52 -10.03 -5.40
C ALA A 78 1.41 -9.34 -6.24
N PRO A 79 1.78 -8.47 -7.20
CA PRO A 79 0.80 -7.84 -8.09
C PRO A 79 -0.13 -8.86 -8.74
N ARG A 80 -1.45 -8.65 -8.63
CA ARG A 80 -2.51 -9.51 -9.19
C ARG A 80 -2.50 -10.96 -8.72
N GLN A 81 -1.72 -11.29 -7.70
CA GLN A 81 -1.66 -12.65 -7.14
C GLN A 81 -2.98 -13.04 -6.48
N SER A 82 -3.33 -14.32 -6.67
CA SER A 82 -4.39 -15.02 -5.94
C SER A 82 -3.78 -16.25 -5.28
N GLU A 83 -3.97 -16.41 -3.97
CA GLU A 83 -3.35 -17.47 -3.17
C GLU A 83 -4.34 -18.00 -2.13
N GLN A 84 -4.35 -19.33 -1.93
CA GLN A 84 -4.99 -19.93 -0.77
C GLN A 84 -4.15 -19.60 0.45
N VAL A 85 -4.72 -18.86 1.40
CA VAL A 85 -3.98 -18.31 2.54
C VAL A 85 -4.27 -19.03 3.84
N MET A 86 -5.45 -19.68 3.93
CA MET A 86 -5.85 -20.42 5.12
C MET A 86 -6.92 -21.46 4.76
N ARG A 87 -7.03 -22.50 5.58
CA ARG A 87 -8.10 -23.52 5.52
C ARG A 87 -8.74 -23.62 6.90
N ILE A 88 -10.06 -23.73 6.93
CA ILE A 88 -10.85 -23.93 8.14
C ILE A 88 -11.35 -25.37 8.11
N ASP A 89 -10.74 -26.21 8.94
CA ASP A 89 -11.09 -27.63 9.11
C ASP A 89 -12.09 -27.75 10.27
N SER A 90 -13.37 -27.60 9.98
CA SER A 90 -14.44 -27.78 10.97
C SER A 90 -15.63 -28.44 10.28
N PRO A 91 -16.22 -29.49 10.85
CA PRO A 91 -17.38 -30.17 10.26
C PRO A 91 -18.60 -29.26 10.11
N ASP A 92 -18.64 -28.16 10.87
CA ASP A 92 -19.72 -27.16 10.84
C ASP A 92 -19.33 -25.91 10.02
N ALA A 93 -18.14 -25.89 9.43
CA ALA A 93 -17.68 -24.75 8.64
C ALA A 93 -18.42 -24.70 7.30
N THR A 94 -19.18 -23.66 7.10
CA THR A 94 -19.77 -23.28 5.82
C THR A 94 -19.37 -21.84 5.50
N PRO A 95 -19.26 -21.45 4.24
CA PRO A 95 -19.00 -20.08 3.88
C PRO A 95 -19.96 -19.11 4.62
N GLY A 96 -19.40 -18.15 5.39
CA GLY A 96 -20.19 -17.22 6.20
C GLY A 96 -20.74 -17.79 7.51
N GLY A 97 -20.46 -19.04 7.89
CA GLY A 97 -21.00 -19.70 9.08
C GLY A 97 -19.94 -20.23 10.05
N GLY A 98 -20.18 -20.11 11.38
CA GLY A 98 -19.36 -20.69 12.43
C GLY A 98 -18.05 -19.96 12.77
N TYR A 99 -17.66 -18.93 12.03
CA TYR A 99 -16.44 -18.15 12.26
C TYR A 99 -16.60 -16.69 11.84
N ARG A 100 -15.67 -15.83 12.28
CA ARG A 100 -15.58 -14.43 11.87
C ARG A 100 -14.22 -14.16 11.24
N ILE A 101 -14.20 -13.55 10.06
CA ILE A 101 -13.01 -13.10 9.36
C ILE A 101 -12.85 -11.59 9.58
N SER A 102 -11.62 -11.16 9.86
CA SER A 102 -11.20 -9.76 9.78
C SER A 102 -9.84 -9.66 9.12
N TYR A 103 -9.63 -8.62 8.32
CA TYR A 103 -8.32 -8.38 7.71
C TYR A 103 -8.07 -6.89 7.52
N GLU A 104 -6.79 -6.53 7.56
CA GLU A 104 -6.27 -5.19 7.28
C GLU A 104 -5.11 -5.32 6.30
N TRP A 105 -4.82 -4.24 5.57
CA TRP A 105 -3.80 -4.26 4.53
C TRP A 105 -3.07 -2.92 4.38
N THR A 106 -1.87 -2.97 3.83
CA THR A 106 -1.09 -1.79 3.39
C THR A 106 -0.32 -2.09 2.12
N VAL A 107 0.11 -1.05 1.41
CA VAL A 107 0.99 -1.16 0.23
C VAL A 107 2.40 -1.51 0.69
N GLY A 108 3.10 -2.28 -0.13
CA GLY A 108 4.49 -2.64 0.10
C GLY A 108 4.67 -4.09 0.51
N ASP A 109 5.92 -4.46 0.69
CA ASP A 109 6.31 -5.81 1.07
C ASP A 109 6.81 -5.83 2.53
N LYS A 110 6.24 -6.73 3.35
CA LYS A 110 6.69 -6.93 4.74
C LYS A 110 8.13 -7.45 4.82
N ASP A 111 8.59 -8.14 3.78
CA ASP A 111 9.93 -8.70 3.67
C ASP A 111 10.86 -7.81 2.82
N ALA A 112 10.44 -6.56 2.53
CA ALA A 112 11.26 -5.58 1.82
C ALA A 112 12.64 -5.43 2.47
N VAL A 113 13.68 -5.53 1.66
CA VAL A 113 15.06 -5.27 2.06
C VAL A 113 15.46 -3.91 1.51
N HIS A 114 15.53 -2.93 2.41
CA HIS A 114 15.89 -1.58 2.03
C HIS A 114 17.34 -1.51 1.53
N ASP A 115 17.55 -0.76 0.44
CA ASP A 115 18.88 -0.41 -0.04
C ASP A 115 19.47 0.70 0.81
N ASP A 116 20.25 0.33 1.84
CA ASP A 116 20.85 1.27 2.79
C ASP A 116 21.91 2.18 2.15
N ASP A 117 22.39 1.86 0.94
CA ASP A 117 23.33 2.70 0.18
C ASP A 117 22.62 3.76 -0.67
N HIS A 118 21.32 3.64 -0.87
CA HIS A 118 20.56 4.62 -1.61
C HIS A 118 20.55 5.99 -0.92
N LEU A 119 20.86 7.04 -1.68
CA LEU A 119 20.80 8.42 -1.19
C LEU A 119 19.52 9.10 -1.70
N TYR A 120 18.62 9.38 -0.79
CA TYR A 120 17.37 10.09 -1.06
C TYR A 120 17.61 11.57 -1.35
N SER A 121 16.83 12.16 -2.24
CA SER A 121 16.76 13.62 -2.37
C SER A 121 15.94 14.20 -1.22
N LEU A 122 16.25 15.42 -0.80
CA LEU A 122 15.34 16.17 0.06
C LEU A 122 14.04 16.43 -0.71
N PRO A 123 12.85 16.28 -0.08
CA PRO A 123 11.56 16.27 -0.77
C PRO A 123 11.05 17.66 -1.16
N TYR A 124 11.95 18.54 -1.63
CA TYR A 124 11.65 19.89 -2.09
C TYR A 124 12.61 20.37 -3.17
N SER A 125 12.30 21.50 -3.80
CA SER A 125 13.01 22.01 -4.97
C SER A 125 14.51 22.23 -4.71
N SER A 126 15.34 21.90 -5.69
CA SER A 126 16.78 22.21 -5.71
C SER A 126 17.06 23.67 -5.36
N GLY A 127 18.12 23.90 -4.61
CA GLY A 127 18.55 25.21 -4.11
C GLY A 127 17.71 25.78 -2.95
N LYS A 128 16.59 25.17 -2.58
CA LYS A 128 15.77 25.57 -1.43
C LYS A 128 16.27 24.93 -0.14
N SER A 129 16.06 25.61 0.97
CA SER A 129 16.46 25.15 2.30
C SER A 129 15.31 25.35 3.28
N TYR A 130 14.90 24.29 3.96
CA TYR A 130 13.85 24.33 4.98
C TYR A 130 14.37 23.80 6.31
N ARG A 131 13.73 24.26 7.39
CA ARG A 131 14.03 23.83 8.75
C ARG A 131 13.32 22.53 9.06
N VAL A 132 13.99 21.63 9.76
CA VAL A 132 13.36 20.44 10.35
C VAL A 132 12.65 20.83 11.65
N LEU A 133 11.34 20.59 11.72
CA LEU A 133 10.51 20.77 12.91
C LEU A 133 10.67 19.59 13.87
N GLN A 134 10.62 18.37 13.32
CA GLN A 134 10.85 17.12 14.02
C GLN A 134 11.76 16.23 13.16
N GLY A 135 12.79 15.67 13.75
CA GLY A 135 13.67 14.69 13.13
C GLY A 135 13.52 13.32 13.77
N TYR A 136 14.42 12.41 13.44
CA TYR A 136 14.44 11.03 13.92
C TYR A 136 14.46 10.94 15.44
N GLY A 137 13.53 10.17 16.01
CA GLY A 137 13.38 9.96 17.45
C GLY A 137 12.88 11.18 18.22
N SER A 138 12.20 12.12 17.56
CA SER A 138 11.59 13.25 18.23
C SER A 138 10.45 12.80 19.13
N ARG A 139 10.51 13.15 20.41
CA ARG A 139 9.56 12.67 21.44
C ARG A 139 8.14 13.20 21.29
N PHE A 140 7.88 14.16 20.41
CA PHE A 140 6.55 14.74 20.25
C PHE A 140 5.62 13.76 19.51
N SER A 141 6.02 13.26 18.32
CA SER A 141 5.23 12.28 17.55
C SER A 141 6.09 11.25 16.80
N HIS A 142 7.39 11.47 16.63
CA HIS A 142 8.29 10.56 15.91
C HIS A 142 8.86 9.50 16.85
N THR A 143 7.99 8.59 17.30
CA THR A 143 8.34 7.46 18.19
C THR A 143 7.65 6.17 17.68
N GLY A 144 8.14 5.01 18.08
CA GLY A 144 7.56 3.72 17.68
C GLY A 144 7.58 3.55 16.16
N LEU A 145 6.41 3.37 15.56
CA LEU A 145 6.29 3.15 14.10
C LEU A 145 6.75 4.37 13.27
N GLU A 146 6.73 5.58 13.86
CA GLU A 146 7.09 6.84 13.21
C GLU A 146 8.51 7.34 13.56
N GLU A 147 9.35 6.53 14.22
CA GLU A 147 10.64 6.94 14.77
C GLU A 147 11.55 7.64 13.76
N PHE A 148 11.53 7.22 12.51
CA PHE A 148 12.38 7.74 11.43
C PHE A 148 11.64 8.68 10.46
N ALA A 149 10.56 9.29 10.90
CA ALA A 149 9.88 10.34 10.15
C ALA A 149 10.58 11.71 10.32
N VAL A 150 10.35 12.60 9.36
CA VAL A 150 10.87 13.99 9.35
C VAL A 150 9.72 14.95 9.02
N ASP A 151 9.52 15.93 9.91
CA ASP A 151 8.62 17.07 9.64
C ASP A 151 9.46 18.26 9.18
N ILE A 152 9.12 18.77 8.01
CA ILE A 152 9.85 19.85 7.33
C ILE A 152 8.97 21.09 7.31
N ASP A 153 9.47 22.22 7.82
CA ASP A 153 8.81 23.53 7.88
C ASP A 153 8.57 24.09 6.46
N MET A 154 7.56 23.58 5.82
CA MET A 154 7.18 23.96 4.44
C MET A 154 5.84 24.67 4.47
N PRO A 155 5.79 25.99 4.17
CA PRO A 155 4.53 26.72 4.04
C PRO A 155 3.58 26.04 3.07
N ALA A 156 2.27 26.13 3.33
CA ALA A 156 1.26 25.56 2.43
C ALA A 156 1.43 26.08 0.99
N GLY A 157 1.35 25.19 0.01
CA GLY A 157 1.57 25.49 -1.40
C GLY A 157 3.04 25.42 -1.84
N THR A 158 3.96 25.00 -0.98
CA THR A 158 5.36 24.75 -1.36
C THR A 158 5.45 23.48 -2.23
N PRO A 159 6.19 23.49 -3.36
CA PRO A 159 6.37 22.28 -4.17
C PRO A 159 7.01 21.13 -3.39
N VAL A 160 6.39 19.95 -3.47
CA VAL A 160 6.88 18.69 -2.91
C VAL A 160 7.44 17.83 -4.04
N HIS A 161 8.59 17.21 -3.80
CA HIS A 161 9.32 16.41 -4.78
C HIS A 161 9.51 14.97 -4.27
N ALA A 162 9.52 14.01 -5.19
CA ALA A 162 9.79 12.60 -4.87
C ALA A 162 11.24 12.45 -4.36
N ALA A 163 11.38 11.95 -3.15
CA ALA A 163 12.69 11.73 -2.53
C ALA A 163 13.46 10.56 -3.14
N ARG A 164 12.75 9.59 -3.73
CA ARG A 164 13.27 8.43 -4.47
C ARG A 164 12.29 8.09 -5.60
N ALA A 165 12.81 7.50 -6.69
CA ALA A 165 12.00 7.02 -7.80
C ALA A 165 11.08 5.86 -7.40
N GLY A 166 9.93 5.75 -8.06
CA GLY A 166 8.99 4.66 -7.82
C GLY A 166 7.68 4.84 -8.59
N VAL A 167 6.64 4.15 -8.13
CA VAL A 167 5.29 4.23 -8.69
C VAL A 167 4.34 4.78 -7.64
N VAL A 168 3.51 5.75 -8.01
CA VAL A 168 2.45 6.27 -7.13
C VAL A 168 1.43 5.16 -6.88
N ALA A 169 1.43 4.62 -5.67
CA ALA A 169 0.58 3.49 -5.31
C ALA A 169 -0.73 3.93 -4.65
N ARG A 170 -0.70 5.01 -3.85
CA ARG A 170 -1.89 5.60 -3.20
C ARG A 170 -1.80 7.12 -3.23
N LEU A 171 -2.97 7.74 -3.25
CA LEU A 171 -3.12 9.18 -3.22
C LEU A 171 -4.45 9.54 -2.57
N GLU A 172 -4.45 10.57 -1.73
CA GLU A 172 -5.64 11.24 -1.21
C GLU A 172 -5.41 12.74 -1.27
N GLU A 173 -6.35 13.50 -1.82
CA GLU A 173 -6.21 14.96 -1.95
C GLU A 173 -7.51 15.74 -1.75
N SER A 174 -8.59 15.06 -1.35
CA SER A 174 -9.93 15.66 -1.27
C SER A 174 -10.15 16.54 -0.03
N HIS A 175 -9.33 16.38 1.01
CA HIS A 175 -9.54 17.01 2.29
C HIS A 175 -8.99 18.44 2.37
N SER A 176 -9.68 19.29 3.14
CA SER A 176 -9.22 20.66 3.45
C SER A 176 -9.00 20.91 4.94
N LYS A 177 -9.36 19.91 5.80
CA LYS A 177 -9.34 20.08 7.26
C LYS A 177 -7.97 19.64 7.83
N GLY A 178 -7.38 20.52 8.65
CA GLY A 178 -6.29 20.18 9.58
C GLY A 178 -6.78 20.40 11.03
N CYS A 179 -6.47 19.49 11.94
CA CYS A 179 -6.83 19.57 13.35
C CYS A 179 -5.90 18.71 14.20
N TRP A 180 -5.98 18.87 15.54
CA TRP A 180 -5.11 18.18 16.50
C TRP A 180 -5.85 17.25 17.47
N GLU A 181 -7.09 16.91 17.19
CA GLU A 181 -7.92 16.01 18.00
C GLU A 181 -7.77 14.56 17.50
N ASP A 182 -8.16 13.61 18.33
CA ASP A 182 -8.24 12.21 17.94
C ASP A 182 -9.12 12.03 16.71
N GLY A 183 -8.67 11.20 15.78
CA GLY A 183 -9.37 10.94 14.53
C GLY A 183 -9.13 11.98 13.42
N CYS A 184 -8.33 13.03 13.67
CA CYS A 184 -7.96 14.00 12.63
C CYS A 184 -7.15 13.38 11.49
N GLY A 185 -6.42 12.30 11.74
CA GLY A 185 -5.62 11.60 10.72
C GLY A 185 -6.40 11.22 9.47
N LYS A 186 -7.70 10.93 9.59
CA LYS A 186 -8.57 10.58 8.45
C LYS A 186 -8.76 11.71 7.42
N PHE A 187 -8.39 12.93 7.78
CA PHE A 187 -8.44 14.09 6.87
C PHE A 187 -7.08 14.41 6.24
N ALA A 188 -6.08 13.55 6.39
CA ALA A 188 -4.78 13.77 5.78
C ALA A 188 -4.84 13.54 4.27
N ASN A 189 -4.33 14.52 3.50
CA ASN A 189 -3.98 14.29 2.11
C ASN A 189 -2.54 13.77 2.05
N TYR A 190 -2.31 12.81 1.15
CA TYR A 190 -1.03 12.14 1.04
C TYR A 190 -0.74 11.60 -0.36
N ILE A 191 0.52 11.35 -0.62
CA ILE A 191 1.02 10.57 -1.75
C ILE A 191 1.89 9.45 -1.19
N VAL A 192 1.66 8.22 -1.63
CA VAL A 192 2.48 7.04 -1.32
C VAL A 192 3.16 6.57 -2.60
N ILE A 193 4.48 6.55 -2.60
CA ILE A 193 5.31 6.08 -3.71
C ILE A 193 5.93 4.75 -3.32
N LEU A 194 5.62 3.67 -4.04
CA LEU A 194 6.24 2.37 -3.90
C LEU A 194 7.59 2.36 -4.62
N HIS A 195 8.65 2.02 -3.91
CA HIS A 195 9.99 1.87 -4.44
C HIS A 195 10.23 0.46 -4.98
N SER A 196 11.29 0.29 -5.78
CA SER A 196 11.64 -1.00 -6.40
C SER A 196 12.05 -2.09 -5.40
N ASP A 197 12.43 -1.72 -4.17
CA ASP A 197 12.80 -2.64 -3.10
C ASP A 197 11.62 -3.05 -2.20
N GLY A 198 10.39 -2.63 -2.54
CA GLY A 198 9.17 -2.95 -1.79
C GLY A 198 8.88 -2.03 -0.61
N THR A 199 9.74 -1.03 -0.32
CA THR A 199 9.47 0.04 0.63
C THR A 199 8.58 1.13 0.04
N THR A 200 7.98 1.98 0.87
CA THR A 200 7.21 3.14 0.42
C THR A 200 7.81 4.44 0.91
N GLY A 201 7.80 5.48 0.06
CA GLY A 201 8.03 6.87 0.48
C GLY A 201 6.68 7.57 0.63
N GLU A 202 6.39 8.12 1.78
CA GLU A 202 5.09 8.66 2.10
C GLU A 202 5.17 10.15 2.46
N TYR A 203 4.27 10.95 1.86
CA TYR A 203 4.25 12.41 1.90
C TYR A 203 2.89 12.85 2.42
N TYR A 204 2.81 13.35 3.65
CA TYR A 204 1.55 13.70 4.31
C TYR A 204 1.35 15.20 4.50
N HIS A 205 0.14 15.56 4.89
CA HIS A 205 -0.36 16.91 5.14
C HIS A 205 -0.41 17.80 3.91
N LEU A 206 -0.58 17.16 2.73
CA LEU A 206 -0.60 17.88 1.44
C LEU A 206 -1.81 18.80 1.33
N LYS A 207 -1.72 19.76 0.43
CA LYS A 207 -2.80 20.68 0.10
C LYS A 207 -3.96 19.95 -0.57
N ARG A 208 -5.20 20.38 -0.31
CA ARG A 208 -6.37 19.93 -1.09
C ARG A 208 -6.16 20.21 -2.58
N ASP A 209 -6.53 19.24 -3.42
CA ASP A 209 -6.33 19.27 -4.88
C ASP A 209 -4.88 19.65 -5.25
N GLY A 210 -3.92 19.16 -4.44
CA GLY A 210 -2.51 19.54 -4.50
C GLY A 210 -1.58 18.52 -5.12
N ALA A 211 -2.05 17.33 -5.46
CA ALA A 211 -1.27 16.37 -6.23
C ALA A 211 -1.19 16.78 -7.69
N ILE A 212 -0.07 16.50 -8.34
CA ILE A 212 0.12 16.70 -9.79
C ILE A 212 0.48 15.39 -10.49
N VAL A 213 0.30 14.30 -9.77
CA VAL A 213 0.50 12.91 -10.23
C VAL A 213 -0.75 12.11 -9.90
N SER A 214 -0.92 10.98 -10.56
CA SER A 214 -2.04 10.06 -10.37
C SER A 214 -1.55 8.68 -9.93
N VAL A 215 -2.43 7.90 -9.30
CA VAL A 215 -2.14 6.50 -8.97
C VAL A 215 -1.79 5.71 -10.24
N GLY A 216 -0.65 5.02 -10.21
CA GLY A 216 -0.08 4.29 -11.33
C GLY A 216 1.03 5.03 -12.07
N ASP A 217 1.20 6.34 -11.85
CA ASP A 217 2.28 7.11 -12.49
C ASP A 217 3.65 6.66 -11.96
N SER A 218 4.61 6.49 -12.88
CA SER A 218 6.03 6.35 -12.54
C SER A 218 6.63 7.73 -12.32
N VAL A 219 7.35 7.90 -11.22
CA VAL A 219 8.03 9.14 -10.87
C VAL A 219 9.52 8.93 -10.71
N SER A 220 10.30 9.91 -11.16
CA SER A 220 11.75 9.94 -10.96
C SER A 220 12.10 10.62 -9.63
N GLN A 221 13.25 10.28 -9.07
CA GLN A 221 13.79 11.00 -7.91
C GLN A 221 13.98 12.49 -8.26
N GLY A 222 13.54 13.39 -7.38
CA GLY A 222 13.56 14.83 -7.60
C GLY A 222 12.39 15.37 -8.44
N GLN A 223 11.53 14.52 -9.01
CA GLN A 223 10.35 14.95 -9.74
C GLN A 223 9.36 15.64 -8.80
N LYS A 224 8.79 16.79 -9.22
CA LYS A 224 7.70 17.41 -8.47
C LYS A 224 6.46 16.53 -8.53
N ILE A 225 5.83 16.29 -7.37
CA ILE A 225 4.67 15.39 -7.23
C ILE A 225 3.42 16.08 -6.67
N GLY A 226 3.59 17.25 -6.03
CA GLY A 226 2.45 17.96 -5.44
C GLY A 226 2.89 19.19 -4.66
N TYR A 227 2.03 19.59 -3.72
CA TYR A 227 2.23 20.79 -2.89
C TYR A 227 1.91 20.48 -1.42
N SER A 228 2.76 21.00 -0.51
CA SER A 228 2.55 20.94 0.93
C SER A 228 1.29 21.67 1.35
N GLY A 229 0.74 21.31 2.50
CA GLY A 229 -0.49 21.87 3.04
C GLY A 229 -0.53 21.86 4.56
N ASN A 230 -1.74 21.65 5.10
CA ASN A 230 -2.00 21.55 6.53
C ASN A 230 -3.27 20.71 6.76
N THR A 231 -3.32 19.50 6.20
CA THR A 231 -4.47 18.61 6.29
C THR A 231 -4.19 17.41 7.20
N GLY A 232 -5.23 16.86 7.83
CA GLY A 232 -5.09 15.73 8.74
C GLY A 232 -4.73 16.11 10.17
N HIS A 233 -4.01 15.25 10.87
CA HIS A 233 -3.58 15.46 12.26
C HIS A 233 -2.32 16.34 12.28
N THR A 234 -2.52 17.64 12.38
CA THR A 234 -1.47 18.64 12.25
C THR A 234 -1.76 19.90 13.07
N THR A 235 -0.71 20.57 13.56
CA THR A 235 -0.82 21.84 14.30
C THR A 235 -0.45 23.04 13.45
N MET A 236 0.27 22.86 12.33
CA MET A 236 0.75 23.93 11.47
C MET A 236 1.14 23.39 10.10
N PRO A 237 1.20 24.25 9.06
CA PRO A 237 1.68 23.82 7.75
C PRO A 237 3.09 23.22 7.81
N HIS A 238 3.23 22.00 7.29
CA HIS A 238 4.51 21.31 7.15
C HIS A 238 4.38 20.14 6.17
N LEU A 239 5.49 19.56 5.75
CA LEU A 239 5.53 18.26 5.09
C LEU A 239 6.02 17.22 6.11
N HIS A 240 5.20 16.22 6.38
CA HIS A 240 5.64 14.99 7.03
C HIS A 240 6.10 14.00 5.95
N PHE A 241 7.31 13.48 6.10
CA PHE A 241 7.91 12.51 5.19
C PHE A 241 8.60 11.39 5.95
N ALA A 242 8.37 10.15 5.52
CA ALA A 242 9.17 9.01 5.93
C ALA A 242 9.22 7.95 4.83
N VAL A 243 10.16 7.02 4.97
CA VAL A 243 10.22 5.78 4.20
C VAL A 243 9.81 4.65 5.12
N TYR A 244 8.91 3.78 4.63
CA TYR A 244 8.32 2.74 5.44
C TYR A 244 8.50 1.35 4.81
N ARG A 245 8.48 0.36 5.68
CA ARG A 245 8.26 -1.04 5.35
C ARG A 245 6.89 -1.46 5.87
N ALA A 246 6.16 -2.24 5.09
CA ALA A 246 4.88 -2.83 5.53
C ALA A 246 5.11 -3.77 6.72
N THR A 247 4.15 -3.78 7.64
CA THR A 247 4.12 -4.71 8.79
C THR A 247 2.76 -5.39 8.86
N ASP A 248 2.33 -5.84 10.03
CA ASP A 248 1.04 -6.46 10.23
C ASP A 248 -0.10 -5.43 10.45
N TRP A 249 -1.32 -5.90 10.33
CA TRP A 249 -2.56 -5.15 10.62
C TRP A 249 -2.67 -3.81 9.87
N GLY A 250 -2.19 -3.75 8.63
CA GLY A 250 -2.25 -2.54 7.82
C GLY A 250 -1.28 -1.44 8.26
N ASN A 251 -0.41 -1.72 9.21
CA ASN A 251 0.59 -0.79 9.69
C ASN A 251 1.83 -0.77 8.79
N THR A 252 2.60 0.29 8.96
CA THR A 252 3.93 0.46 8.39
C THR A 252 4.91 0.88 9.49
N GLN A 253 6.18 0.51 9.32
CA GLN A 253 7.27 0.90 10.20
C GLN A 253 8.23 1.80 9.44
N SER A 254 8.44 3.00 9.92
CA SER A 254 9.45 3.90 9.35
C SER A 254 10.86 3.30 9.49
N ILE A 255 11.70 3.53 8.48
CA ILE A 255 13.09 3.08 8.44
C ILE A 255 14.03 4.27 8.26
N PRO A 256 15.26 4.24 8.84
CA PRO A 256 16.20 5.31 8.68
C PRO A 256 16.74 5.37 7.24
N VAL A 257 16.77 6.55 6.66
CA VAL A 257 17.33 6.79 5.33
C VAL A 257 18.32 7.93 5.35
N ARG A 258 19.18 7.98 4.33
CA ARG A 258 20.19 9.03 4.17
C ARG A 258 19.78 9.98 3.05
N PHE A 259 19.86 11.27 3.29
CA PHE A 259 19.56 12.30 2.29
C PHE A 259 20.83 12.93 1.72
N ARG A 260 20.78 13.24 0.43
CA ARG A 260 21.79 14.07 -0.23
C ARG A 260 21.39 15.54 -0.07
N SER A 261 22.34 16.38 0.38
CA SER A 261 22.18 17.83 0.46
C SER A 261 23.39 18.56 -0.12
N ALA A 262 23.28 19.86 -0.29
CA ALA A 262 24.40 20.70 -0.74
C ALA A 262 25.59 20.68 0.25
N ASP A 263 25.31 20.43 1.53
CA ASP A 263 26.32 20.40 2.60
C ASP A 263 26.83 18.97 2.88
N GLY A 264 26.45 17.97 2.06
CA GLY A 264 26.84 16.58 2.19
C GLY A 264 25.70 15.63 2.54
N ILE A 265 26.03 14.46 3.11
CA ILE A 265 25.05 13.41 3.44
C ILE A 265 24.48 13.65 4.83
N ILE A 266 23.14 13.65 4.92
CA ILE A 266 22.41 13.75 6.18
C ILE A 266 21.92 12.36 6.56
N SER A 267 22.57 11.72 7.54
CA SER A 267 22.16 10.39 8.04
C SER A 267 21.13 10.50 9.18
N ARG A 268 21.04 11.64 9.85
CA ARG A 268 20.08 11.86 10.94
C ARG A 268 19.59 13.31 10.92
N PRO A 269 18.48 13.58 10.22
CA PRO A 269 17.85 14.90 10.28
C PRO A 269 17.51 15.28 11.72
N ARG A 270 17.92 16.49 12.17
CA ARG A 270 17.75 16.93 13.56
C ARG A 270 16.83 18.13 13.63
N ARG A 271 16.01 18.21 14.67
CA ARG A 271 15.18 19.38 14.97
C ARG A 271 16.02 20.66 14.93
N GLY A 272 15.55 21.68 14.23
CA GLY A 272 16.23 22.96 14.03
C GLY A 272 17.26 22.97 12.90
N GLY A 273 17.70 21.81 12.41
CA GLY A 273 18.59 21.71 11.24
C GLY A 273 17.95 22.33 10.01
N ARG A 274 18.76 23.01 9.19
CA ARG A 274 18.38 23.49 7.86
C ARG A 274 19.24 22.80 6.83
N TYR A 275 18.60 22.27 5.80
CA TYR A 275 19.29 21.52 4.77
C TYR A 275 18.89 22.04 3.38
N GLN A 276 19.89 22.22 2.51
CA GLN A 276 19.66 22.70 1.16
C GLN A 276 19.60 21.52 0.18
N ALA A 277 18.51 21.43 -0.61
CA ALA A 277 18.41 20.43 -1.67
C ALA A 277 19.38 20.73 -2.83
N LEU A 278 19.92 19.67 -3.43
CA LEU A 278 20.76 19.70 -4.63
C LEU A 278 19.95 19.80 -5.89
#